data_fbf540ad1a5ce0f923ee60c404e0357c
#
_entry.id   fbf540ad1a5ce0f923ee60c404e0357c
#
_cell.length_a   1.000
_cell.length_b   1.000
_cell.length_c   1.000
_cell.angle_alpha   90.00
_cell.angle_beta   90.00
_cell.angle_gamma   90.00
#
_symmetry.space_group_name_H-M   'P 1'
#
loop_
_entity.id
_entity.type
_entity.pdbx_description
1 polymer ?
#
loop_
_entity_poly.entity_id
_entity_poly.type
_entity_poly.pdbx_seq_one_letter_code
_entity_poly.pdbx_strand_id
1 'polypeptide(L)'
;KYASNITEQKVKNAYFEGQLAAIGKSQAVIEFNMDGIIQHANENFLTTVGYTLDEIKGKHHSMFVDPAHRASPEYAAFWDALRSGTFSSGEYRRLGKNGKEIFIQATYNPILDHNGKPFRVVKFATDITGRTQAVDEIKHVMTKLTEGDLTVNIEHALDGDFAVLGEAINQFINEMRGTITSINEAVETINVASGEIATGNADLSSR
;
A
#
# COMPACT_ATOMS: atom_id res chain seq x y z
N LYS A 1 22.07 -7.73 -54.87
CA LYS A 1 21.05 -6.94 -54.11
C LYS A 1 20.32 -7.90 -53.20
N TYR A 2 20.67 -7.93 -51.91
CA TYR A 2 19.90 -8.64 -50.91
C TYR A 2 18.73 -7.73 -50.46
N ALA A 3 17.53 -7.95 -50.98
CA ALA A 3 16.30 -7.36 -50.47
C ALA A 3 15.83 -8.24 -49.30
N SER A 4 16.17 -7.84 -48.08
CA SER A 4 15.64 -8.50 -46.88
C SER A 4 14.17 -8.10 -46.73
N ASN A 5 13.26 -9.08 -46.63
CA ASN A 5 11.87 -8.79 -46.34
C ASN A 5 11.72 -8.35 -44.88
N ILE A 6 11.71 -7.04 -44.64
CA ILE A 6 11.58 -6.45 -43.32
C ILE A 6 10.13 -6.34 -42.80
N THR A 7 9.16 -6.83 -43.60
CA THR A 7 7.73 -6.71 -43.27
C THR A 7 7.36 -7.51 -42.04
N GLU A 8 7.79 -8.78 -41.95
CA GLU A 8 7.59 -9.62 -40.76
C GLU A 8 8.24 -9.01 -39.51
N GLN A 9 9.46 -8.49 -39.65
CA GLN A 9 10.16 -7.83 -38.54
C GLN A 9 9.40 -6.58 -38.06
N LYS A 10 8.89 -5.76 -38.96
CA LYS A 10 8.10 -4.58 -38.63
C LYS A 10 6.78 -4.94 -37.93
N VAL A 11 6.06 -5.94 -38.45
CA VAL A 11 4.82 -6.42 -37.82
C VAL A 11 5.09 -6.97 -36.42
N LYS A 12 6.13 -7.75 -36.25
CA LYS A 12 6.54 -8.30 -34.95
C LYS A 12 6.92 -7.19 -33.96
N ASN A 13 7.68 -6.20 -34.42
CA ASN A 13 8.05 -5.06 -33.57
C ASN A 13 6.82 -4.23 -33.16
N ALA A 14 5.93 -3.91 -34.14
CA ALA A 14 4.70 -3.19 -33.84
C ALA A 14 3.80 -3.94 -32.84
N TYR A 15 3.74 -5.26 -32.92
CA TYR A 15 3.01 -6.09 -31.96
C TYR A 15 3.63 -6.00 -30.54
N PHE A 16 4.94 -6.12 -30.41
CA PHE A 16 5.61 -5.97 -29.10
C PHE A 16 5.50 -4.56 -28.52
N GLU A 17 5.65 -3.53 -29.35
CA GLU A 17 5.44 -2.15 -28.94
C GLU A 17 3.99 -1.92 -28.46
N GLY A 18 3.02 -2.49 -29.17
CA GLY A 18 1.62 -2.45 -28.77
C GLY A 18 1.34 -3.14 -27.43
N GLN A 19 1.95 -4.30 -27.20
CA GLN A 19 1.85 -5.00 -25.91
C GLN A 19 2.45 -4.17 -24.75
N LEU A 20 3.65 -3.62 -24.92
CA LEU A 20 4.30 -2.78 -23.92
C LEU A 20 3.49 -1.50 -23.65
N ALA A 21 2.94 -0.88 -24.71
CA ALA A 21 2.06 0.28 -24.56
C ALA A 21 0.77 -0.07 -23.80
N ALA A 22 0.20 -1.26 -24.00
CA ALA A 22 -0.99 -1.71 -23.27
C ALA A 22 -0.70 -1.93 -21.79
N ILE A 23 0.43 -2.58 -21.45
CA ILE A 23 0.88 -2.75 -20.06
C ILE A 23 1.13 -1.38 -19.41
N GLY A 24 1.79 -0.48 -20.14
CA GLY A 24 2.11 0.87 -19.66
C GLY A 24 0.90 1.76 -19.37
N LYS A 25 -0.31 1.41 -19.89
CA LYS A 25 -1.55 2.13 -19.55
C LYS A 25 -2.06 1.84 -18.15
N SER A 26 -1.82 0.65 -17.63
CA SER A 26 -2.34 0.20 -16.33
C SER A 26 -1.28 0.12 -15.24
N GLN A 27 0.00 -0.02 -15.60
CA GLN A 27 1.08 -0.17 -14.63
C GLN A 27 2.06 1.01 -14.64
N ALA A 28 2.62 1.29 -13.50
CA ALA A 28 3.78 2.15 -13.37
C ALA A 28 5.02 1.40 -13.88
N VAL A 29 5.74 1.99 -14.85
CA VAL A 29 6.90 1.38 -15.49
C VAL A 29 8.10 2.30 -15.39
N ILE A 30 9.24 1.75 -14.97
CA ILE A 30 10.52 2.46 -14.94
C ILE A 30 11.66 1.53 -15.35
N GLU A 31 12.62 2.07 -16.08
CA GLU A 31 13.77 1.35 -16.62
C GLU A 31 15.08 1.87 -16.05
N PHE A 32 15.98 0.95 -15.79
CA PHE A 32 17.32 1.22 -15.26
C PHE A 32 18.40 0.54 -16.12
N ASN A 33 19.60 1.10 -16.16
CA ASN A 33 20.77 0.33 -16.55
C ASN A 33 21.19 -0.64 -15.42
N MET A 34 22.22 -1.43 -15.63
CA MET A 34 22.66 -2.42 -14.64
C MET A 34 23.35 -1.81 -13.40
N ASP A 35 23.64 -0.52 -13.43
CA ASP A 35 24.14 0.24 -12.28
C ASP A 35 23.00 0.91 -11.49
N GLY A 36 21.73 0.64 -11.83
CA GLY A 36 20.56 1.22 -11.17
C GLY A 36 20.26 2.66 -11.58
N ILE A 37 20.85 3.16 -12.66
CA ILE A 37 20.61 4.52 -13.16
C ILE A 37 19.36 4.54 -14.03
N ILE A 38 18.44 5.44 -13.70
CA ILE A 38 17.15 5.61 -14.36
C ILE A 38 17.36 6.08 -15.81
N GLN A 39 16.77 5.34 -16.75
CA GLN A 39 16.81 5.62 -18.18
C GLN A 39 15.49 6.19 -18.71
N HIS A 40 14.38 5.61 -18.26
CA HIS A 40 13.04 5.97 -18.68
C HIS A 40 12.02 5.66 -17.57
N ALA A 41 10.91 6.39 -17.57
CA ALA A 41 9.73 6.09 -16.75
C ALA A 41 8.46 6.55 -17.49
N ASN A 42 7.36 5.83 -17.32
CA ASN A 42 6.07 6.23 -17.87
C ASN A 42 5.32 7.19 -16.92
N GLU A 43 4.24 7.80 -17.45
CA GLU A 43 3.45 8.77 -16.70
C GLU A 43 2.85 8.20 -15.40
N ASN A 44 2.41 6.94 -15.41
CA ASN A 44 1.87 6.30 -14.21
C ASN A 44 2.92 6.24 -13.09
N PHE A 45 4.19 5.90 -13.41
CA PHE A 45 5.27 5.91 -12.44
C PHE A 45 5.54 7.32 -11.92
N LEU A 46 5.64 8.29 -12.83
CA LEU A 46 5.93 9.68 -12.49
C LEU A 46 4.86 10.29 -11.58
N THR A 47 3.58 10.03 -11.88
CA THR A 47 2.44 10.45 -11.04
C THR A 47 2.49 9.81 -9.66
N THR A 48 2.76 8.50 -9.59
CA THR A 48 2.86 7.78 -8.30
C THR A 48 3.93 8.39 -7.40
N VAL A 49 5.14 8.62 -7.94
CA VAL A 49 6.26 9.15 -7.15
C VAL A 49 6.26 10.69 -7.01
N GLY A 50 5.46 11.40 -7.80
CA GLY A 50 5.33 12.87 -7.77
C GLY A 50 6.50 13.62 -8.39
N TYR A 51 7.29 12.97 -9.25
CA TYR A 51 8.42 13.57 -9.96
C TYR A 51 8.14 13.70 -11.46
N THR A 52 8.83 14.63 -12.12
CA THR A 52 8.92 14.64 -13.59
C THR A 52 10.06 13.73 -14.06
N LEU A 53 10.02 13.31 -15.34
CA LEU A 53 11.10 12.50 -15.91
C LEU A 53 12.46 13.20 -15.84
N ASP A 54 12.51 14.50 -16.11
CA ASP A 54 13.75 15.30 -16.08
C ASP A 54 14.35 15.36 -14.67
N GLU A 55 13.53 15.32 -13.64
CA GLU A 55 14.00 15.32 -12.25
C GLU A 55 14.65 14.00 -11.84
N ILE A 56 14.28 12.87 -12.47
CA ILE A 56 14.75 11.54 -12.05
C ILE A 56 15.69 10.87 -13.05
N LYS A 57 15.62 11.19 -14.33
CA LYS A 57 16.47 10.60 -15.37
C LYS A 57 17.95 10.83 -15.07
N GLY A 58 18.74 9.79 -15.17
CA GLY A 58 20.17 9.82 -14.84
C GLY A 58 20.47 9.71 -13.34
N LYS A 59 19.47 9.75 -12.45
CA LYS A 59 19.66 9.49 -11.03
C LYS A 59 19.60 8.00 -10.74
N HIS A 60 20.12 7.60 -9.58
CA HIS A 60 20.14 6.21 -9.16
C HIS A 60 18.82 5.83 -8.47
N HIS A 61 18.34 4.59 -8.64
CA HIS A 61 17.16 3.99 -8.02
C HIS A 61 17.06 4.28 -6.51
N SER A 62 18.20 4.35 -5.82
CA SER A 62 18.24 4.60 -4.38
C SER A 62 17.60 5.90 -3.93
N MET A 63 17.29 6.82 -4.84
CA MET A 63 16.56 8.05 -4.50
C MET A 63 15.12 7.78 -3.98
N PHE A 64 14.56 6.62 -4.34
CA PHE A 64 13.23 6.18 -3.89
C PHE A 64 13.28 5.26 -2.67
N VAL A 65 14.45 5.01 -2.10
CA VAL A 65 14.67 4.04 -1.03
C VAL A 65 15.02 4.76 0.27
N ASP A 66 14.48 4.27 1.37
CA ASP A 66 14.82 4.76 2.70
C ASP A 66 16.34 4.75 2.90
N PRO A 67 16.96 5.81 3.46
CA PRO A 67 18.41 5.91 3.65
C PRO A 67 19.03 4.73 4.42
N ALA A 68 18.33 4.21 5.44
CA ALA A 68 18.80 3.07 6.22
C ALA A 68 18.82 1.79 5.36
N HIS A 69 17.75 1.52 4.61
CA HIS A 69 17.69 0.38 3.72
C HIS A 69 18.68 0.51 2.55
N ARG A 70 18.87 1.72 2.01
CA ARG A 70 19.87 1.97 0.96
C ARG A 70 21.29 1.57 1.36
N ALA A 71 21.63 1.74 2.62
CA ALA A 71 22.94 1.40 3.17
C ALA A 71 23.06 -0.08 3.59
N SER A 72 22.00 -0.86 3.48
CA SER A 72 21.96 -2.24 3.97
C SER A 72 22.60 -3.23 2.99
N PRO A 73 23.13 -4.37 3.48
CA PRO A 73 23.62 -5.46 2.65
C PRO A 73 22.52 -6.04 1.73
N GLU A 74 21.28 -6.06 2.17
CA GLU A 74 20.13 -6.56 1.42
C GLU A 74 19.89 -5.75 0.14
N TYR A 75 20.08 -4.43 0.19
CA TYR A 75 19.97 -3.58 -0.99
C TYR A 75 21.09 -3.83 -1.99
N ALA A 76 22.31 -4.09 -1.53
CA ALA A 76 23.42 -4.48 -2.40
C ALA A 76 23.15 -5.85 -3.05
N ALA A 77 22.75 -6.85 -2.26
CA ALA A 77 22.38 -8.18 -2.74
C ALA A 77 21.22 -8.16 -3.75
N PHE A 78 20.23 -7.28 -3.55
CA PHE A 78 19.15 -7.08 -4.51
C PHE A 78 19.67 -6.69 -5.90
N TRP A 79 20.60 -5.73 -6.00
CA TRP A 79 21.17 -5.33 -7.27
C TRP A 79 22.13 -6.40 -7.86
N ASP A 80 22.84 -7.16 -7.00
CA ASP A 80 23.68 -8.28 -7.45
C ASP A 80 22.83 -9.40 -8.07
N ALA A 81 21.67 -9.72 -7.49
CA ALA A 81 20.73 -10.67 -8.05
C ALA A 81 20.22 -10.22 -9.43
N LEU A 82 19.86 -8.95 -9.59
CA LEU A 82 19.44 -8.40 -10.88
C LEU A 82 20.58 -8.48 -11.92
N ARG A 83 21.82 -8.18 -11.53
CA ARG A 83 23.01 -8.31 -12.40
C ARG A 83 23.30 -9.76 -12.82
N SER A 84 22.92 -10.72 -11.99
CA SER A 84 23.03 -12.15 -12.33
C SER A 84 21.88 -12.66 -13.22
N GLY A 85 20.90 -11.81 -13.55
CA GLY A 85 19.73 -12.18 -14.35
C GLY A 85 18.54 -12.69 -13.53
N THR A 86 18.62 -12.64 -12.21
CA THR A 86 17.53 -13.06 -11.33
C THR A 86 16.55 -11.92 -11.14
N PHE A 87 15.24 -12.15 -11.43
CA PHE A 87 14.19 -11.16 -11.17
C PHE A 87 13.89 -11.06 -9.67
N SER A 88 13.29 -9.94 -9.26
CA SER A 88 12.81 -9.74 -7.89
C SER A 88 11.36 -9.30 -7.91
N SER A 89 10.52 -9.86 -7.03
CA SER A 89 9.10 -9.53 -6.91
C SER A 89 8.72 -9.41 -5.44
N GLY A 90 7.89 -8.41 -5.11
CA GLY A 90 7.42 -8.21 -3.75
C GLY A 90 6.67 -6.90 -3.56
N GLU A 91 6.31 -6.64 -2.32
CA GLU A 91 5.79 -5.36 -1.88
C GLU A 91 6.94 -4.52 -1.30
N TYR A 92 6.97 -3.25 -1.65
CA TYR A 92 8.07 -2.37 -1.28
C TYR A 92 7.55 -1.02 -0.81
N ARG A 93 8.08 -0.55 0.31
CA ARG A 93 7.95 0.84 0.73
C ARG A 93 8.95 1.70 -0.06
N ARG A 94 8.49 2.82 -0.60
CA ARG A 94 9.29 3.77 -1.37
C ARG A 94 9.01 5.19 -0.93
N LEU A 95 9.96 6.07 -1.22
CA LEU A 95 9.85 7.50 -0.95
C LEU A 95 9.73 8.25 -2.27
N GLY A 96 8.63 8.95 -2.43
CA GLY A 96 8.40 9.89 -3.52
C GLY A 96 8.94 11.29 -3.22
N LYS A 97 8.53 12.25 -4.03
CA LYS A 97 8.90 13.67 -3.87
C LYS A 97 8.43 14.20 -2.51
N ASN A 98 9.27 15.02 -1.89
CA ASN A 98 9.03 15.62 -0.56
C ASN A 98 8.81 14.58 0.57
N GLY A 99 9.36 13.38 0.41
CA GLY A 99 9.24 12.32 1.41
C GLY A 99 7.88 11.61 1.41
N LYS A 100 7.05 11.77 0.35
CA LYS A 100 5.78 11.05 0.20
C LYS A 100 6.02 9.55 0.33
N GLU A 101 5.39 8.94 1.31
CA GLU A 101 5.45 7.50 1.50
C GLU A 101 4.55 6.79 0.48
N ILE A 102 5.08 5.77 -0.16
CA ILE A 102 4.43 5.04 -1.24
C ILE A 102 4.67 3.54 -1.02
N PHE A 103 3.61 2.76 -1.08
CA PHE A 103 3.68 1.31 -1.08
C PHE A 103 3.37 0.79 -2.48
N ILE A 104 4.22 -0.06 -2.99
CA ILE A 104 4.06 -0.61 -4.33
C ILE A 104 4.20 -2.13 -4.31
N GLN A 105 3.36 -2.81 -5.06
CA GLN A 105 3.62 -4.18 -5.46
C GLN A 105 4.38 -4.13 -6.79
N ALA A 106 5.60 -4.68 -6.84
CA ALA A 106 6.46 -4.51 -8.00
C ALA A 106 7.27 -5.76 -8.34
N THR A 107 7.61 -5.85 -9.65
CA THR A 107 8.56 -6.82 -10.18
C THR A 107 9.70 -6.08 -10.89
N TYR A 108 10.93 -6.48 -10.64
CA TYR A 108 12.14 -5.99 -11.29
C TYR A 108 12.68 -7.09 -12.19
N ASN A 109 12.71 -6.86 -13.50
CA ASN A 109 12.97 -7.88 -14.50
C ASN A 109 14.23 -7.51 -15.29
N PRO A 110 15.33 -8.25 -15.15
CA PRO A 110 16.47 -8.10 -16.00
C PRO A 110 16.15 -8.46 -17.45
N ILE A 111 16.49 -7.57 -18.38
CA ILE A 111 16.38 -7.81 -19.82
C ILE A 111 17.73 -8.28 -20.31
N LEU A 112 17.73 -9.44 -20.99
CA LEU A 112 18.94 -10.08 -21.48
C LEU A 112 19.22 -9.69 -22.95
N ASP A 113 20.47 -9.57 -23.30
CA ASP A 113 20.92 -9.43 -24.69
C ASP A 113 20.89 -10.80 -25.42
N HIS A 114 21.29 -10.81 -26.67
CA HIS A 114 21.34 -12.03 -27.49
C HIS A 114 22.35 -13.10 -27.01
N ASN A 115 23.26 -12.72 -26.10
CA ASN A 115 24.21 -13.62 -25.46
C ASN A 115 23.72 -14.10 -24.08
N GLY A 116 22.53 -13.72 -23.66
CA GLY A 116 21.97 -14.04 -22.36
C GLY A 116 22.53 -13.16 -21.22
N LYS A 117 23.20 -12.05 -21.52
CA LYS A 117 23.75 -11.15 -20.51
C LYS A 117 22.73 -10.05 -20.17
N PRO A 118 22.44 -9.80 -18.88
CA PRO A 118 21.60 -8.68 -18.47
C PRO A 118 22.20 -7.33 -18.88
N PHE A 119 21.41 -6.46 -19.50
CA PHE A 119 21.85 -5.13 -19.92
C PHE A 119 20.94 -3.99 -19.45
N ARG A 120 19.74 -4.33 -19.00
CA ARG A 120 18.73 -3.38 -18.51
C ARG A 120 17.84 -4.06 -17.47
N VAL A 121 17.25 -3.29 -16.57
CA VAL A 121 16.19 -3.74 -15.67
C VAL A 121 14.93 -2.95 -16.00
N VAL A 122 13.82 -3.64 -16.23
CA VAL A 122 12.48 -3.04 -16.34
C VAL A 122 11.69 -3.42 -15.11
N LYS A 123 11.17 -2.40 -14.43
CA LYS A 123 10.29 -2.56 -13.28
C LYS A 123 8.86 -2.26 -13.68
N PHE A 124 7.97 -3.17 -13.35
CA PHE A 124 6.53 -2.97 -13.37
C PHE A 124 6.03 -2.85 -11.94
N ALA A 125 5.14 -1.90 -11.68
CA ALA A 125 4.62 -1.67 -10.33
C ALA A 125 3.16 -1.25 -10.36
N THR A 126 2.45 -1.66 -9.31
CA THR A 126 1.11 -1.17 -8.97
C THR A 126 1.21 -0.39 -7.66
N ASP A 127 0.62 0.79 -7.60
CA ASP A 127 0.50 1.55 -6.36
C ASP A 127 -0.55 0.87 -5.47
N ILE A 128 -0.12 0.45 -4.28
CA ILE A 128 -0.97 -0.18 -3.26
C ILE A 128 -1.05 0.68 -1.99
N THR A 129 -0.69 1.97 -2.07
CA THR A 129 -0.60 2.86 -0.91
C THR A 129 -1.95 2.97 -0.22
N GLY A 130 -3.03 3.24 -0.96
CA GLY A 130 -4.38 3.34 -0.39
C GLY A 130 -4.83 2.04 0.28
N ARG A 131 -4.56 0.89 -0.37
CA ARG A 131 -4.86 -0.43 0.22
C ARG A 131 -4.09 -0.65 1.53
N THR A 132 -2.79 -0.35 1.55
CA THR A 132 -1.95 -0.56 2.74
C THR A 132 -2.41 0.34 3.88
N GLN A 133 -2.67 1.61 3.60
CA GLN A 133 -3.17 2.56 4.60
C GLN A 133 -4.53 2.14 5.16
N ALA A 134 -5.46 1.69 4.31
CA ALA A 134 -6.76 1.19 4.76
C ALA A 134 -6.62 -0.02 5.70
N VAL A 135 -5.76 -0.98 5.35
CA VAL A 135 -5.52 -2.16 6.20
C VAL A 135 -4.90 -1.77 7.53
N ASP A 136 -3.94 -0.84 7.53
CA ASP A 136 -3.28 -0.38 8.77
C ASP A 136 -4.25 0.38 9.67
N GLU A 137 -5.12 1.23 9.13
CA GLU A 137 -6.14 1.94 9.89
C GLU A 137 -7.17 0.98 10.50
N ILE A 138 -7.69 0.04 9.70
CA ILE A 138 -8.61 -1.00 10.19
C ILE A 138 -7.95 -1.80 11.31
N LYS A 139 -6.72 -2.25 11.11
CA LYS A 139 -5.96 -2.99 12.12
C LYS A 139 -5.79 -2.19 13.41
N HIS A 140 -5.47 -0.89 13.31
CA HIS A 140 -5.35 -0.01 14.47
C HIS A 140 -6.66 0.08 15.26
N VAL A 141 -7.78 0.37 14.58
CA VAL A 141 -9.11 0.46 15.21
C VAL A 141 -9.49 -0.88 15.86
N MET A 142 -9.32 -2.00 15.15
CA MET A 142 -9.62 -3.33 15.69
C MET A 142 -8.77 -3.66 16.92
N THR A 143 -7.49 -3.27 16.94
CA THR A 143 -6.64 -3.45 18.12
C THR A 143 -7.19 -2.66 19.31
N LYS A 144 -7.58 -1.41 19.11
CA LYS A 144 -8.17 -0.58 20.15
C LYS A 144 -9.47 -1.16 20.69
N LEU A 145 -10.32 -1.71 19.82
CA LEU A 145 -11.54 -2.39 20.23
C LEU A 145 -11.25 -3.61 21.12
N THR A 146 -10.19 -4.37 20.85
CA THR A 146 -9.82 -5.51 21.72
C THR A 146 -9.30 -5.06 23.09
N GLU A 147 -8.83 -3.83 23.22
CA GLU A 147 -8.46 -3.19 24.48
C GLU A 147 -9.67 -2.61 25.23
N GLY A 148 -10.89 -2.69 24.67
CA GLY A 148 -12.11 -2.14 25.22
C GLY A 148 -12.33 -0.65 24.92
N ASP A 149 -11.48 -0.05 24.08
CA ASP A 149 -11.62 1.36 23.67
C ASP A 149 -12.65 1.48 22.56
N LEU A 150 -13.84 1.92 22.92
CA LEU A 150 -14.93 2.22 22.00
C LEU A 150 -14.94 3.68 21.52
N THR A 151 -13.92 4.49 21.85
CA THR A 151 -13.89 5.91 21.44
C THR A 151 -13.33 6.11 20.02
N VAL A 152 -12.68 5.08 19.48
CA VAL A 152 -12.06 5.08 18.14
C VAL A 152 -13.12 4.94 17.03
N ASN A 153 -12.75 5.42 15.83
CA ASN A 153 -13.50 5.23 14.58
C ASN A 153 -12.53 5.11 13.42
N ILE A 154 -12.98 4.57 12.29
CA ILE A 154 -12.34 4.76 10.99
C ILE A 154 -12.63 6.20 10.55
N GLU A 155 -11.61 7.05 10.52
CA GLU A 155 -11.77 8.51 10.28
C GLU A 155 -11.57 8.88 8.81
N HIS A 156 -10.65 8.18 8.12
CA HIS A 156 -10.32 8.48 6.73
C HIS A 156 -11.33 7.81 5.78
N ALA A 157 -11.66 8.50 4.71
CA ALA A 157 -12.42 7.90 3.63
C ALA A 157 -11.57 6.80 2.97
N LEU A 158 -11.99 5.56 3.15
CA LEU A 158 -11.38 4.42 2.49
C LEU A 158 -11.97 4.25 1.08
N ASP A 159 -11.18 3.69 0.16
CA ASP A 159 -11.60 3.49 -1.23
C ASP A 159 -12.14 2.07 -1.47
N GLY A 160 -13.05 1.94 -2.44
CA GLY A 160 -13.57 0.66 -2.93
C GLY A 160 -14.18 -0.21 -1.84
N ASP A 161 -13.81 -1.48 -1.80
CA ASP A 161 -14.35 -2.46 -0.83
C ASP A 161 -14.00 -2.11 0.63
N PHE A 162 -12.93 -1.38 0.87
CA PHE A 162 -12.55 -0.93 2.22
C PHE A 162 -13.49 0.15 2.76
N ALA A 163 -14.11 0.96 1.91
CA ALA A 163 -15.12 1.93 2.34
C ALA A 163 -16.31 1.22 3.01
N VAL A 164 -16.84 0.19 2.38
CA VAL A 164 -17.95 -0.60 2.93
C VAL A 164 -17.57 -1.27 4.25
N LEU A 165 -16.33 -1.79 4.33
CA LEU A 165 -15.83 -2.40 5.57
C LEU A 165 -15.67 -1.36 6.69
N GLY A 166 -15.15 -0.18 6.38
CA GLY A 166 -14.99 0.92 7.34
C GLY A 166 -16.34 1.39 7.91
N GLU A 167 -17.34 1.56 7.04
CA GLU A 167 -18.71 1.90 7.46
C GLU A 167 -19.31 0.83 8.39
N ALA A 168 -19.16 -0.45 8.05
CA ALA A 168 -19.65 -1.56 8.88
C ALA A 168 -18.97 -1.59 10.26
N ILE A 169 -17.66 -1.34 10.33
CA ILE A 169 -16.91 -1.26 11.60
C ILE A 169 -17.44 -0.07 12.43
N ASN A 170 -17.60 1.10 11.83
CA ASN A 170 -18.10 2.28 12.54
C ASN A 170 -19.53 2.08 13.06
N GLN A 171 -20.38 1.43 12.26
CA GLN A 171 -21.73 1.06 12.70
C GLN A 171 -21.67 0.11 13.90
N PHE A 172 -20.87 -0.95 13.84
CA PHE A 172 -20.69 -1.88 14.96
C PHE A 172 -20.22 -1.17 16.24
N ILE A 173 -19.27 -0.25 16.13
CA ILE A 173 -18.78 0.53 17.28
C ILE A 173 -19.90 1.36 17.89
N ASN A 174 -20.73 2.01 17.06
CA ASN A 174 -21.84 2.83 17.53
C ASN A 174 -22.91 1.99 18.23
N GLU A 175 -23.24 0.80 17.71
CA GLU A 175 -24.18 -0.13 18.35
C GLU A 175 -23.63 -0.62 19.69
N MET A 176 -22.34 -0.94 19.79
CA MET A 176 -21.70 -1.31 21.07
C MET A 176 -21.75 -0.18 22.09
N ARG A 177 -21.46 1.07 21.69
CA ARG A 177 -21.58 2.25 22.55
C ARG A 177 -23.02 2.40 23.09
N GLY A 178 -23.99 2.30 22.20
CA GLY A 178 -25.41 2.36 22.59
C GLY A 178 -25.80 1.27 23.60
N THR A 179 -25.31 0.05 23.38
CA THR A 179 -25.57 -1.07 24.31
C THR A 179 -24.95 -0.80 25.69
N ILE A 180 -23.71 -0.34 25.75
CA ILE A 180 -23.02 -0.02 27.01
C ILE A 180 -23.75 1.14 27.75
N THR A 181 -24.20 2.16 27.01
CA THR A 181 -24.96 3.26 27.59
C THR A 181 -26.26 2.74 28.22
N SER A 182 -27.01 1.90 27.51
CA SER A 182 -28.24 1.31 28.02
C SER A 182 -28.04 0.41 29.26
N ILE A 183 -26.93 -0.33 29.28
CA ILE A 183 -26.55 -1.13 30.46
C ILE A 183 -26.26 -0.22 31.65
N ASN A 184 -25.52 0.85 31.47
CA ASN A 184 -25.22 1.80 32.55
C ASN A 184 -26.48 2.47 33.09
N GLU A 185 -27.40 2.88 32.24
CA GLU A 185 -28.68 3.44 32.64
C GLU A 185 -29.55 2.41 33.45
N ALA A 186 -29.54 1.15 33.00
CA ALA A 186 -30.23 0.10 33.73
C ALA A 186 -29.62 -0.17 35.11
N VAL A 187 -28.29 -0.18 35.22
CA VAL A 187 -27.56 -0.34 36.49
C VAL A 187 -27.88 0.82 37.44
N GLU A 188 -27.89 2.05 36.95
CA GLU A 188 -28.25 3.22 37.76
C GLU A 188 -29.68 3.10 38.31
N THR A 189 -30.66 2.69 37.47
CA THR A 189 -32.03 2.44 37.86
C THR A 189 -32.11 1.37 38.96
N ILE A 190 -31.39 0.26 38.83
CA ILE A 190 -31.34 -0.81 39.84
C ILE A 190 -30.71 -0.27 41.15
N ASN A 191 -29.68 0.52 41.10
CA ASN A 191 -29.06 1.10 42.29
C ASN A 191 -29.99 2.01 43.05
N VAL A 192 -30.74 2.87 42.35
CA VAL A 192 -31.76 3.75 42.96
C VAL A 192 -32.87 2.91 43.63
N ALA A 193 -33.46 1.96 42.91
CA ALA A 193 -34.51 1.10 43.45
C ALA A 193 -34.05 0.27 44.67
N SER A 194 -32.83 -0.25 44.62
CA SER A 194 -32.22 -0.97 45.74
C SER A 194 -32.03 -0.10 46.98
N GLY A 195 -31.64 1.16 46.79
CA GLY A 195 -31.55 2.15 47.85
C GLY A 195 -32.89 2.48 48.50
N GLU A 196 -33.93 2.64 47.69
CA GLU A 196 -35.33 2.85 48.19
C GLU A 196 -35.83 1.65 49.00
N ILE A 197 -35.60 0.43 48.51
CA ILE A 197 -35.96 -0.80 49.23
C ILE A 197 -35.20 -0.89 50.57
N ALA A 198 -33.92 -0.60 50.62
CA ALA A 198 -33.13 -0.62 51.83
C ALA A 198 -33.65 0.40 52.85
N THR A 199 -33.99 1.62 52.41
CA THR A 199 -34.55 2.67 53.24
C THR A 199 -35.94 2.27 53.80
N GLY A 200 -36.80 1.75 52.95
CA GLY A 200 -38.13 1.27 53.35
C GLY A 200 -38.09 0.11 54.37
N ASN A 201 -37.15 -0.83 54.18
CA ASN A 201 -36.94 -1.93 55.16
C ASN A 201 -36.44 -1.43 56.51
N ALA A 202 -35.54 -0.42 56.52
CA ALA A 202 -35.06 0.19 57.77
C ALA A 202 -36.19 0.87 58.55
N ASP A 203 -37.07 1.60 57.84
CA ASP A 203 -38.24 2.27 58.43
C ASP A 203 -39.27 1.25 58.99
N LEU A 204 -39.49 0.14 58.29
CA LEU A 204 -40.31 -0.96 58.79
C LEU A 204 -39.75 -1.64 60.06
N SER A 205 -38.43 -1.79 60.11
CA SER A 205 -37.73 -2.41 61.24
C SER A 205 -37.66 -1.53 62.51
N SER A 206 -37.87 -0.22 62.32
CA SER A 206 -37.86 0.76 63.41
C SER A 206 -39.23 1.01 64.05
N ARG A 207 -40.27 0.45 63.49
CA ARG A 207 -41.63 0.47 64.00
C ARG A 207 -41.93 -0.79 64.79
#